data_b44b9d145342025c99d40f63ce79ba71
#
_entry.id   b44b9d145342025c99d40f63ce79ba71
#
_cell.length_a   1.000
_cell.length_b   1.000
_cell.length_c   1.000
_cell.angle_alpha   90.00
_cell.angle_beta   90.00
_cell.angle_gamma   90.00
#
_symmetry.space_group_name_H-M   'P 1'
#
loop_
_entity.id
_entity.type
_entity.pdbx_description
1 polymer ?
#
loop_
_entity_poly.entity_id
_entity_poly.type
_entity_poly.pdbx_seq_one_letter_code
_entity_poly.pdbx_strand_id
1 'polypeptide(L)'
;SERIHYEIKFDVDEVFKINTIVENIDRGRTGDIDALGEGLKSIYILSLLETYVDTKNTTPYIIMIEDPETYLHPHLKKTASEILYRLSKKNQVIFSTHEPEMLFNFTTKQIKQVYTGKDYATAVNNDTDIDDILNDLGYTANDFMNVSFVFIVEGKQDKSRLPLLLN
;
A
#
# COMPACT_ATOMS: atom_id res chain seq x y z
N SER A 1 -11.42 12.92 -10.98
CA SER A 1 -10.12 13.50 -10.61
C SER A 1 -10.27 14.42 -9.42
N GLU A 2 -9.27 14.45 -8.55
CA GLU A 2 -9.25 15.30 -7.36
C GLU A 2 -8.12 16.31 -7.47
N ARG A 3 -8.41 17.54 -7.06
CA ARG A 3 -7.42 18.61 -6.94
C ARG A 3 -7.25 18.98 -5.49
N ILE A 4 -5.99 19.19 -5.10
CA ILE A 4 -5.63 19.71 -3.79
C ILE A 4 -5.24 21.17 -3.96
N HIS A 5 -5.82 22.04 -3.15
CA HIS A 5 -5.41 23.43 -3.07
C HIS A 5 -5.24 23.82 -1.60
N TYR A 6 -4.41 24.82 -1.38
CA TYR A 6 -4.12 25.34 -0.05
C TYR A 6 -4.80 26.68 0.13
N GLU A 7 -5.53 26.83 1.23
CA GLU A 7 -6.09 28.08 1.67
C GLU A 7 -5.30 28.59 2.89
N ILE A 8 -4.81 29.83 2.82
CA ILE A 8 -4.13 30.47 3.95
C ILE A 8 -5.16 31.30 4.69
N LYS A 9 -5.44 30.95 5.95
CA LYS A 9 -6.29 31.73 6.83
C LYS A 9 -5.43 32.40 7.89
N PHE A 10 -5.69 33.70 8.11
CA PHE A 10 -5.10 34.42 9.21
C PHE A 10 -6.03 34.30 10.40
N ASP A 11 -5.56 33.69 11.47
CA ASP A 11 -6.24 33.68 12.77
C ASP A 11 -5.52 34.65 13.70
N VAL A 12 -6.30 35.42 14.47
CA VAL A 12 -5.75 36.44 15.37
C VAL A 12 -4.98 35.77 16.52
N ASP A 13 -5.36 34.54 16.89
CA ASP A 13 -4.74 33.74 17.95
C ASP A 13 -3.64 32.78 17.45
N GLU A 14 -3.61 32.47 16.15
CA GLU A 14 -2.58 31.67 15.50
C GLU A 14 -2.03 32.44 14.30
N VAL A 15 -0.76 32.76 14.30
CA VAL A 15 -0.11 33.65 13.30
C VAL A 15 -0.31 33.17 11.84
N PHE A 16 -0.40 31.85 11.62
CA PHE A 16 -0.76 31.23 10.34
C PHE A 16 -1.33 29.83 10.54
N LYS A 17 -2.42 29.53 9.86
CA LYS A 17 -2.94 28.17 9.74
C LYS A 17 -3.02 27.78 8.26
N ILE A 18 -2.36 26.69 7.87
CA ILE A 18 -2.46 26.13 6.52
C ILE A 18 -3.48 25.01 6.58
N ASN A 19 -4.61 25.21 5.91
CA ASN A 19 -5.59 24.14 5.74
C ASN A 19 -5.41 23.50 4.36
N THR A 20 -5.42 22.17 4.32
CA THR A 20 -5.43 21.43 3.07
C THR A 20 -6.88 21.17 2.66
N ILE A 21 -7.30 21.74 1.53
CA ILE A 21 -8.65 21.57 1.01
C ILE A 21 -8.59 20.57 -0.14
N VAL A 22 -9.43 19.55 -0.07
CA VAL A 22 -9.58 18.52 -1.09
C VAL A 22 -10.78 18.85 -1.96
N GLU A 23 -10.56 18.96 -3.26
CA GLU A 23 -11.59 19.17 -4.26
C GLU A 23 -11.82 17.87 -5.06
N ASN A 24 -13.02 17.31 -4.94
CA ASN A 24 -13.44 16.22 -5.82
C ASN A 24 -14.11 16.81 -7.05
N ILE A 25 -13.37 16.86 -8.16
CA ILE A 25 -13.80 17.50 -9.42
C ILE A 25 -15.03 16.80 -10.00
N ASP A 26 -15.07 15.47 -9.90
CA ASP A 26 -16.16 14.69 -10.53
C ASP A 26 -17.50 14.88 -9.81
N ARG A 27 -17.47 15.23 -8.52
CA ARG A 27 -18.66 15.45 -7.68
C ARG A 27 -18.89 16.91 -7.30
N GLY A 28 -18.01 17.81 -7.71
CA GLY A 28 -18.09 19.24 -7.39
C GLY A 28 -18.11 19.55 -5.90
N ARG A 29 -17.46 18.71 -5.09
CA ARG A 29 -17.42 18.87 -3.62
C ARG A 29 -16.03 19.28 -3.19
N THR A 30 -15.98 20.28 -2.32
CA THR A 30 -14.76 20.70 -1.62
C THR A 30 -14.92 20.41 -0.13
N GLY A 31 -13.86 20.04 0.53
CA GLY A 31 -13.84 19.77 1.95
C GLY A 31 -12.45 19.85 2.55
N ASP A 32 -12.38 20.09 3.84
CA ASP A 32 -11.14 20.03 4.59
C ASP A 32 -10.64 18.57 4.61
N ILE A 33 -9.33 18.37 4.51
CA ILE A 33 -8.71 17.04 4.62
C ILE A 33 -9.05 16.39 5.96
N ASP A 34 -9.22 17.19 7.03
CA ASP A 34 -9.59 16.71 8.34
C ASP A 34 -11.02 16.16 8.44
N ALA A 35 -11.87 16.52 7.48
CA ALA A 35 -13.21 15.95 7.34
C ALA A 35 -13.24 14.61 6.62
N LEU A 36 -12.10 14.17 6.02
CA LEU A 36 -12.00 12.87 5.39
C LEU A 36 -11.84 11.76 6.43
N GLY A 37 -12.35 10.59 6.11
CA GLY A 37 -12.04 9.39 6.89
C GLY A 37 -10.53 9.07 6.86
N GLU A 38 -10.01 8.48 7.95
CA GLU A 38 -8.58 8.22 8.14
C GLU A 38 -7.92 7.47 6.97
N GLY A 39 -8.63 6.49 6.39
CA GLY A 39 -8.11 5.75 5.23
C GLY A 39 -7.87 6.63 4.00
N LEU A 40 -8.75 7.59 3.71
CA LEU A 40 -8.53 8.53 2.62
C LEU A 40 -7.39 9.48 2.93
N LYS A 41 -7.26 9.95 4.17
CA LYS A 41 -6.11 10.76 4.59
C LYS A 41 -4.79 10.03 4.33
N SER A 42 -4.69 8.76 4.69
CA SER A 42 -3.48 7.95 4.45
C SER A 42 -3.11 7.88 2.97
N ILE A 43 -4.07 7.63 2.08
CA ILE A 43 -3.84 7.64 0.63
C ILE A 43 -3.40 9.01 0.14
N TYR A 44 -4.00 10.08 0.65
CA TYR A 44 -3.60 11.44 0.30
C TYR A 44 -2.16 11.75 0.69
N ILE A 45 -1.76 11.37 1.91
CA ILE A 45 -0.39 11.57 2.40
C ILE A 45 0.61 10.82 1.51
N LEU A 46 0.31 9.57 1.17
CA LEU A 46 1.16 8.78 0.27
C LEU A 46 1.26 9.41 -1.13
N SER A 47 0.14 9.90 -1.69
CA SER A 47 0.10 10.57 -2.99
C SER A 47 0.83 11.91 -2.99
N LEU A 48 0.73 12.68 -1.91
CA LEU A 48 1.50 13.92 -1.73
C LEU A 48 3.00 13.62 -1.65
N LEU A 49 3.39 12.58 -0.91
CA LEU A 49 4.78 12.14 -0.82
C LEU A 49 5.31 11.74 -2.20
N GLU A 50 4.54 10.97 -2.97
CA GLU A 50 4.90 10.59 -4.34
C GLU A 50 5.12 11.83 -5.21
N THR A 51 4.19 12.78 -5.19
CA THR A 51 4.29 14.04 -5.94
C THR A 51 5.49 14.88 -5.51
N TYR A 52 5.74 14.99 -4.21
CA TYR A 52 6.86 15.74 -3.66
C TYR A 52 8.21 15.17 -4.12
N VAL A 53 8.34 13.85 -4.05
CA VAL A 53 9.57 13.15 -4.45
C VAL A 53 9.80 13.25 -5.96
N ASP A 54 8.74 13.19 -6.77
CA ASP A 54 8.87 13.29 -8.23
C ASP A 54 9.22 14.70 -8.71
N THR A 55 8.73 15.74 -8.04
CA THR A 55 8.87 17.12 -8.52
C THR A 55 10.21 17.77 -8.16
N LYS A 56 10.88 17.32 -7.12
CA LYS A 56 12.01 18.08 -6.56
C LYS A 56 13.39 17.47 -6.73
N ASN A 57 13.55 16.17 -7.16
CA ASN A 57 14.84 15.58 -6.88
C ASN A 57 15.44 14.65 -7.91
N THR A 58 16.73 14.90 -8.12
CA THR A 58 17.71 13.96 -8.68
C THR A 58 18.33 13.02 -7.62
N THR A 59 18.15 13.31 -6.32
CA THR A 59 18.76 12.54 -5.24
C THR A 59 17.73 11.59 -4.62
N PRO A 60 18.02 10.27 -4.56
CA PRO A 60 17.13 9.29 -3.94
C PRO A 60 16.97 9.53 -2.43
N TYR A 61 15.76 9.27 -1.92
CA TYR A 61 15.44 9.27 -0.50
C TYR A 61 15.46 7.87 0.10
N ILE A 62 15.62 7.81 1.42
CA ILE A 62 15.25 6.66 2.23
C ILE A 62 13.91 7.00 2.89
N ILE A 63 12.88 6.26 2.54
CA ILE A 63 11.51 6.45 3.02
C ILE A 63 11.18 5.27 3.92
N MET A 64 10.82 5.55 5.18
CA MET A 64 10.44 4.53 6.16
C MET A 64 9.01 4.82 6.62
N ILE A 65 8.13 3.81 6.53
CA ILE A 65 6.71 3.93 6.89
C ILE A 65 6.32 2.70 7.70
N GLU A 66 5.65 2.91 8.82
CA GLU A 66 5.08 1.85 9.64
C GLU A 66 3.60 1.70 9.31
N ASP A 67 3.18 0.46 9.03
CA ASP A 67 1.80 0.04 8.77
C ASP A 67 0.97 1.05 7.94
N PRO A 68 1.42 1.35 6.68
CA PRO A 68 0.78 2.36 5.83
C PRO A 68 -0.67 2.02 5.46
N GLU A 69 -1.09 0.79 5.68
CA GLU A 69 -2.45 0.29 5.48
C GLU A 69 -3.40 0.52 6.66
N THR A 70 -2.91 1.03 7.78
CA THR A 70 -3.74 1.28 8.95
C THR A 70 -4.94 2.16 8.58
N TYR A 71 -6.14 1.70 8.96
CA TYR A 71 -7.45 2.29 8.61
C TYR A 71 -7.85 2.24 7.14
N LEU A 72 -7.07 1.60 6.25
CA LEU A 72 -7.45 1.47 4.85
C LEU A 72 -8.54 0.41 4.65
N HIS A 73 -9.55 0.76 3.86
CA HIS A 73 -10.46 -0.23 3.32
C HIS A 73 -9.69 -1.17 2.35
N PRO A 74 -10.03 -2.47 2.23
CA PRO A 74 -9.32 -3.44 1.38
C PRO A 74 -8.97 -2.94 -0.02
N HIS A 75 -9.90 -2.24 -0.70
CA HIS A 75 -9.63 -1.64 -2.01
C HIS A 75 -8.50 -0.61 -2.00
N LEU A 76 -8.35 0.14 -0.91
CA LEU A 76 -7.33 1.18 -0.78
C LEU A 76 -5.96 0.60 -0.43
N LYS A 77 -5.89 -0.57 0.20
CA LYS A 77 -4.63 -1.26 0.50
C LYS A 77 -3.84 -1.56 -0.77
N LYS A 78 -4.52 -2.04 -1.81
CA LYS A 78 -3.89 -2.27 -3.11
C LYS A 78 -3.36 -0.97 -3.71
N THR A 79 -4.12 0.12 -3.64
CA THR A 79 -3.67 1.44 -4.10
C THR A 79 -2.44 1.94 -3.32
N ALA A 80 -2.42 1.76 -2.00
CA ALA A 80 -1.27 2.10 -1.17
C ALA A 80 -0.03 1.29 -1.58
N SER A 81 -0.17 -0.03 -1.75
CA SER A 81 0.91 -0.90 -2.25
C SER A 81 1.45 -0.43 -3.60
N GLU A 82 0.58 -0.06 -4.54
CA GLU A 82 0.98 0.47 -5.85
C GLU A 82 1.76 1.79 -5.74
N ILE A 83 1.35 2.71 -4.87
CA ILE A 83 2.06 3.97 -4.62
C ILE A 83 3.45 3.68 -4.04
N LEU A 84 3.55 2.83 -3.02
CA LEU A 84 4.83 2.45 -2.42
C LEU A 84 5.76 1.78 -3.44
N TYR A 85 5.22 0.93 -4.30
CA TYR A 85 5.98 0.33 -5.39
C TYR A 85 6.50 1.36 -6.38
N ARG A 86 5.70 2.35 -6.78
CA ARG A 86 6.16 3.43 -7.65
C ARG A 86 7.25 4.29 -6.99
N LEU A 87 7.07 4.64 -5.71
CA LEU A 87 8.09 5.32 -4.91
C LEU A 87 9.41 4.54 -4.88
N SER A 88 9.36 3.21 -4.79
CA SER A 88 10.55 2.35 -4.74
C SER A 88 11.36 2.32 -6.03
N LYS A 89 10.83 2.81 -7.15
CA LYS A 89 11.58 2.85 -8.43
C LYS A 89 12.73 3.84 -8.43
N LYS A 90 12.63 4.89 -7.64
CA LYS A 90 13.63 5.97 -7.56
C LYS A 90 14.22 6.15 -6.17
N ASN A 91 13.64 5.50 -5.15
CA ASN A 91 13.96 5.68 -3.76
C ASN A 91 14.16 4.34 -3.05
N GLN A 92 14.80 4.34 -1.90
CA GLN A 92 14.77 3.20 -1.00
C GLN A 92 13.53 3.31 -0.11
N VAL A 93 12.58 2.40 -0.28
CA VAL A 93 11.35 2.35 0.54
C VAL A 93 11.42 1.14 1.46
N ILE A 94 11.20 1.37 2.74
CA ILE A 94 11.12 0.34 3.78
C ILE A 94 9.79 0.57 4.50
N PHE A 95 8.94 -0.45 4.56
CA PHE A 95 7.69 -0.36 5.31
C PHE A 95 7.39 -1.67 6.04
N SER A 96 6.73 -1.58 7.18
CA SER A 96 6.14 -2.72 7.87
C SER A 96 4.71 -2.93 7.42
N THR A 97 4.23 -4.16 7.48
CA THR A 97 2.82 -4.49 7.21
C THR A 97 2.44 -5.82 7.83
N HIS A 98 1.17 -5.93 8.22
CA HIS A 98 0.51 -7.17 8.61
C HIS A 98 -0.52 -7.64 7.57
N GLU A 99 -0.55 -6.99 6.40
CA GLU A 99 -1.57 -7.23 5.38
C GLU A 99 -0.96 -7.80 4.11
N PRO A 100 -1.38 -8.98 3.66
CA PRO A 100 -0.84 -9.61 2.46
C PRO A 100 -1.12 -8.81 1.19
N GLU A 101 -2.21 -8.04 1.14
CA GLU A 101 -2.51 -7.17 0.00
C GLU A 101 -1.43 -6.12 -0.25
N MET A 102 -0.68 -5.73 0.78
CA MET A 102 0.45 -4.81 0.65
C MET A 102 1.65 -5.45 -0.04
N LEU A 103 1.73 -6.78 -0.09
CA LEU A 103 2.87 -7.52 -0.64
C LEU A 103 2.77 -7.79 -2.14
N PHE A 104 1.60 -7.63 -2.77
CA PHE A 104 1.34 -8.06 -4.14
C PHE A 104 2.27 -7.46 -5.20
N ASN A 105 2.80 -6.28 -4.98
CA ASN A 105 3.68 -5.61 -5.93
C ASN A 105 5.17 -5.90 -5.68
N PHE A 106 5.49 -6.72 -4.66
CA PHE A 106 6.86 -6.98 -4.23
C PHE A 106 7.23 -8.45 -4.43
N THR A 107 8.49 -8.70 -4.71
CA THR A 107 9.04 -10.06 -4.83
C THR A 107 9.46 -10.58 -3.46
N THR A 108 9.54 -11.90 -3.30
CA THR A 108 10.00 -12.54 -2.05
C THR A 108 11.37 -12.07 -1.60
N LYS A 109 12.26 -11.70 -2.53
CA LYS A 109 13.58 -11.13 -2.20
C LYS A 109 13.51 -9.77 -1.49
N GLN A 110 12.43 -9.03 -1.72
CA GLN A 110 12.20 -7.71 -1.12
C GLN A 110 11.48 -7.81 0.23
N ILE A 111 10.86 -8.96 0.51
CA ILE A 111 10.10 -9.20 1.74
C ILE A 111 11.05 -9.76 2.80
N LYS A 112 10.91 -9.26 4.02
CA LYS A 112 11.67 -9.69 5.19
C LYS A 112 10.67 -10.06 6.29
N GLN A 113 10.65 -11.33 6.68
CA GLN A 113 9.82 -11.77 7.79
C GLN A 113 10.51 -11.44 9.11
N VAL A 114 9.80 -10.71 9.97
CA VAL A 114 10.27 -10.37 11.32
C VAL A 114 9.46 -11.18 12.32
N TYR A 115 10.13 -11.92 13.19
CA TYR A 115 9.46 -12.79 14.17
C TYR A 115 10.19 -12.77 15.52
N THR A 116 9.51 -13.23 16.56
CA THR A 116 10.10 -13.39 17.88
C THR A 116 10.80 -14.75 17.96
N GLY A 117 12.11 -14.72 18.13
CA GLY A 117 12.92 -15.93 18.32
C GLY A 117 12.72 -16.59 19.69
N LYS A 118 13.38 -17.75 19.90
CA LYS A 118 13.23 -18.55 21.13
C LYS A 118 13.59 -17.81 22.42
N ASP A 119 14.48 -16.85 22.34
CA ASP A 119 14.93 -16.03 23.48
C ASP A 119 14.19 -14.68 23.60
N TYR A 120 13.00 -14.59 23.02
CA TYR A 120 12.22 -13.36 22.92
C TYR A 120 12.97 -12.22 22.18
N ALA A 121 14.07 -12.53 21.51
CA ALA A 121 14.76 -11.59 20.65
C ALA A 121 14.09 -11.49 19.28
N THR A 122 14.06 -10.30 18.73
CA THR A 122 13.59 -10.09 17.35
C THR A 122 14.57 -10.74 16.37
N ALA A 123 14.06 -11.56 15.47
CA ALA A 123 14.81 -12.22 14.41
C ALA A 123 14.24 -11.87 13.04
N VAL A 124 15.09 -11.88 12.01
CA VAL A 124 14.71 -11.56 10.63
C VAL A 124 15.06 -12.73 9.74
N ASN A 125 14.08 -13.24 9.00
CA ASN A 125 14.28 -14.23 7.95
C ASN A 125 14.27 -13.53 6.58
N ASN A 126 15.30 -13.78 5.77
CA ASN A 126 15.49 -13.15 4.46
C ASN A 126 15.08 -14.05 3.29
N ASP A 127 14.91 -15.33 3.52
CA ASP A 127 14.69 -16.36 2.49
C ASP A 127 13.39 -17.14 2.74
N THR A 128 12.34 -16.45 3.19
CA THR A 128 11.05 -17.06 3.47
C THR A 128 10.27 -17.27 2.18
N ASP A 129 9.63 -18.44 2.04
CA ASP A 129 8.67 -18.67 0.97
C ASP A 129 7.40 -17.83 1.19
N ILE A 130 6.72 -17.47 0.11
CA ILE A 130 5.49 -16.68 0.17
C ILE A 130 4.41 -17.44 0.93
N ASP A 131 4.33 -18.75 0.79
CA ASP A 131 3.35 -19.59 1.49
C ASP A 131 3.58 -19.57 3.00
N ASP A 132 4.83 -19.59 3.45
CA ASP A 132 5.19 -19.48 4.86
C ASP A 132 4.83 -18.10 5.43
N ILE A 133 5.07 -17.02 4.66
CA ILE A 133 4.69 -15.66 5.04
C ILE A 133 3.18 -15.54 5.21
N LEU A 134 2.42 -16.06 4.25
CA LEU A 134 0.96 -15.99 4.27
C LEU A 134 0.38 -16.80 5.43
N ASN A 135 0.93 -17.99 5.69
CA ASN A 135 0.52 -18.82 6.84
C ASN A 135 0.82 -18.11 8.18
N ASP A 136 1.97 -17.44 8.30
CA ASP A 136 2.35 -16.68 9.50
C ASP A 136 1.42 -15.48 9.75
N LEU A 137 0.96 -14.84 8.67
CA LEU A 137 -0.06 -13.79 8.71
C LEU A 137 -1.49 -14.33 8.96
N GLY A 138 -1.65 -15.66 9.11
CA GLY A 138 -2.94 -16.30 9.36
C GLY A 138 -3.79 -16.52 8.12
N TYR A 139 -3.23 -16.38 6.93
CA TYR A 139 -3.93 -16.60 5.67
C TYR A 139 -3.70 -18.01 5.16
N THR A 140 -4.77 -18.64 4.70
CA THR A 140 -4.73 -19.94 4.02
C THR A 140 -4.97 -19.78 2.53
N ALA A 141 -4.65 -20.80 1.73
CA ALA A 141 -4.94 -20.78 0.29
C ALA A 141 -6.43 -20.49 -0.01
N ASN A 142 -7.34 -20.82 0.91
CA ASN A 142 -8.77 -20.54 0.77
C ASN A 142 -9.11 -19.07 0.90
N ASP A 143 -8.33 -18.27 1.64
CA ASP A 143 -8.59 -16.85 1.87
C ASP A 143 -8.30 -16.02 0.62
N PHE A 144 -7.47 -16.56 -0.30
CA PHE A 144 -7.18 -15.96 -1.60
C PHE A 144 -8.14 -16.38 -2.71
N MET A 145 -9.09 -17.29 -2.42
CA MET A 145 -10.09 -17.73 -3.38
C MET A 145 -11.25 -16.72 -3.55
N ASN A 146 -10.98 -15.43 -3.58
CA ASN A 146 -11.91 -14.45 -4.13
C ASN A 146 -11.92 -14.53 -5.66
N VAL A 147 -12.04 -15.73 -6.19
CA VAL A 147 -12.10 -16.02 -7.62
C VAL A 147 -13.57 -16.31 -8.02
N SER A 148 -14.00 -15.71 -9.12
CA SER A 148 -15.34 -15.96 -9.65
C SER A 148 -15.52 -17.40 -10.14
N PHE A 149 -14.40 -18.09 -10.44
CA PHE A 149 -14.40 -19.48 -10.94
C PHE A 149 -13.17 -20.23 -10.44
N VAL A 150 -13.35 -21.51 -10.12
CA VAL A 150 -12.27 -22.46 -9.83
C VAL A 150 -12.33 -23.54 -10.90
N PHE A 151 -11.24 -23.72 -11.64
CA PHE A 151 -11.08 -24.84 -12.56
C PHE A 151 -10.30 -25.94 -11.85
N ILE A 152 -10.95 -27.07 -11.63
CA ILE A 152 -10.28 -28.28 -11.14
C ILE A 152 -9.79 -29.06 -12.35
N VAL A 153 -8.50 -29.27 -12.45
CA VAL A 153 -7.84 -29.99 -13.56
C VAL A 153 -7.19 -31.27 -13.07
N GLU A 154 -7.24 -32.31 -13.86
CA GLU A 154 -6.78 -33.64 -13.48
C GLU A 154 -5.25 -33.81 -13.58
N GLY A 155 -4.58 -32.97 -14.39
CA GLY A 155 -3.14 -33.10 -14.63
C GLY A 155 -2.38 -31.83 -14.99
N LYS A 156 -1.06 -31.94 -14.94
CA LYS A 156 -0.12 -30.83 -15.27
C LYS A 156 -0.30 -30.28 -16.68
N GLN A 157 -0.72 -31.14 -17.62
CA GLN A 157 -0.93 -30.73 -19.02
C GLN A 157 -2.17 -29.83 -19.16
N ASP A 158 -3.21 -30.08 -18.38
CA ASP A 158 -4.42 -29.28 -18.41
C ASP A 158 -4.16 -27.91 -17.79
N LYS A 159 -3.36 -27.86 -16.73
CA LYS A 159 -2.91 -26.60 -16.12
C LYS A 159 -2.17 -25.70 -17.12
N SER A 160 -1.38 -26.28 -18.01
CA SER A 160 -0.62 -25.51 -19.02
C SER A 160 -1.44 -25.11 -20.24
N ARG A 161 -2.49 -25.88 -20.58
CA ARG A 161 -3.33 -25.67 -21.77
C ARG A 161 -4.53 -24.79 -21.51
N LEU A 162 -5.10 -24.82 -20.30
CA LEU A 162 -6.29 -24.06 -19.96
C LEU A 162 -6.14 -22.54 -20.19
N PRO A 163 -5.03 -21.89 -19.80
CA PRO A 163 -4.82 -20.46 -20.08
C PRO A 163 -4.80 -20.12 -21.59
N LEU A 164 -4.41 -21.07 -22.43
CA LEU A 164 -4.37 -20.88 -23.90
C LEU A 164 -5.77 -20.97 -24.54
N LEU A 165 -6.73 -21.58 -23.85
CA LEU A 165 -8.11 -21.73 -24.31
C LEU A 165 -9.03 -20.60 -23.81
N LEU A 166 -8.58 -19.83 -22.80
CA LEU A 166 -9.35 -18.75 -22.17
C LEU A 166 -8.94 -17.35 -22.63
N ASN A 167 -7.92 -17.25 -23.49
CA ASN A 167 -7.55 -16.05 -24.26
C ASN A 167 -8.22 -16.10 -25.63
#